data_b4fffe67e957625575f9dc83a56499fe
#
_entry.id   b4fffe67e957625575f9dc83a56499fe
#
_cell.length_a   1.000
_cell.length_b   1.000
_cell.length_c   1.000
_cell.angle_alpha   90.00
_cell.angle_beta   90.00
_cell.angle_gamma   90.00
#
_symmetry.space_group_name_H-M   'P 1'
#
loop_
_entity.id
_entity.type
_entity.pdbx_description
1 polymer ?
#
loop_
_entity_poly.entity_id
_entity_poly.type
_entity_poly.pdbx_seq_one_letter_code
_entity_poly.pdbx_strand_id
1 'polypeptide(L)'
;MPTSGEPLPQRGEVWWVRVDKRRPAVVVQTDKVREPRVRSFLVVPLTSRLHLAGLPGNVRLDRRDTRLPKPSIANVYDVQKVLRVDFEERLGSLPRPQLDAISDGLRLVLDLP
;
A
#
# COMPACT_ATOMS: atom_id res chain seq x y z
N MET A 1 4.86 -3.47 20.20
CA MET A 1 6.01 -2.64 19.86
C MET A 1 6.99 -3.45 19.01
N PRO A 2 7.42 -2.94 17.88
CA PRO A 2 8.41 -3.67 17.09
C PRO A 2 9.74 -3.75 17.84
N THR A 3 10.38 -4.91 17.77
CA THR A 3 11.69 -5.10 18.32
C THR A 3 12.75 -4.63 17.32
N SER A 4 13.95 -4.29 17.83
CA SER A 4 15.07 -4.00 16.96
C SER A 4 15.41 -5.29 16.20
N GLY A 5 15.31 -5.36 14.92
CA GLY A 5 15.53 -6.54 14.12
C GLY A 5 14.29 -6.97 13.36
N GLU A 6 13.11 -6.47 13.72
CA GLU A 6 11.94 -6.67 12.87
C GLU A 6 12.12 -5.87 11.58
N PRO A 7 11.84 -6.49 10.41
CA PRO A 7 11.97 -5.77 9.15
C PRO A 7 10.94 -4.65 9.09
N LEU A 8 11.38 -3.51 8.57
CA LEU A 8 10.48 -2.39 8.29
C LEU A 8 9.63 -2.71 7.05
N PRO A 9 8.39 -2.19 7.00
CA PRO A 9 7.61 -2.26 5.77
C PRO A 9 8.39 -1.63 4.62
N GLN A 10 8.34 -2.30 3.45
CA GLN A 10 9.07 -1.85 2.27
C GLN A 10 8.11 -1.54 1.14
N ARG A 11 8.51 -0.61 0.27
CA ARG A 11 7.73 -0.20 -0.88
C ARG A 11 7.32 -1.40 -1.73
N GLY A 12 6.03 -1.48 -2.05
CA GLY A 12 5.45 -2.56 -2.85
C GLY A 12 4.94 -3.73 -2.02
N GLU A 13 5.22 -3.77 -0.72
CA GLU A 13 4.68 -4.82 0.13
C GLU A 13 3.21 -4.59 0.42
N VAL A 14 2.46 -5.69 0.49
CA VAL A 14 1.06 -5.71 0.88
C VAL A 14 1.00 -6.17 2.33
N TRP A 15 0.34 -5.36 3.16
CA TRP A 15 0.21 -5.63 4.59
C TRP A 15 -1.23 -5.47 5.04
N TRP A 16 -1.62 -6.25 6.05
CA TRP A 16 -2.76 -5.90 6.88
C TRP A 16 -2.32 -4.81 7.85
N VAL A 17 -3.07 -3.72 7.87
CA VAL A 17 -2.79 -2.57 8.75
C VAL A 17 -4.05 -2.21 9.52
N ARG A 18 -3.88 -1.53 10.66
CA ARG A 18 -5.00 -1.05 11.47
C ARG A 18 -4.99 0.47 11.49
N VAL A 19 -6.00 1.07 10.86
CA VAL A 19 -6.24 2.52 10.91
C VAL A 19 -7.45 2.76 11.81
N ASP A 20 -8.66 2.65 11.30
CA ASP A 20 -9.87 2.57 12.13
C ASP A 20 -10.19 1.13 12.43
N LYS A 21 -10.00 0.31 11.43
CA LYS A 21 -10.22 -1.12 11.45
C LYS A 21 -9.12 -1.77 10.63
N ARG A 22 -9.05 -3.09 10.69
CA ARG A 22 -8.06 -3.86 9.94
C ARG A 22 -8.38 -3.80 8.45
N ARG A 23 -7.38 -3.38 7.65
CA ARG A 23 -7.52 -3.21 6.19
C ARG A 23 -6.24 -3.66 5.49
N PRO A 24 -6.34 -4.17 4.25
CA PRO A 24 -5.14 -4.42 3.46
C PRO A 24 -4.69 -3.13 2.77
N ALA A 25 -3.37 -2.97 2.64
CA ALA A 25 -2.79 -1.79 2.00
C ALA A 25 -1.45 -2.12 1.39
N VAL A 26 -1.06 -1.32 0.39
CA VAL A 26 0.25 -1.40 -0.26
C VAL A 26 1.12 -0.26 0.23
N VAL A 27 2.34 -0.57 0.65
CA VAL A 27 3.33 0.44 1.03
C VAL A 27 3.81 1.15 -0.23
N VAL A 28 3.69 2.47 -0.26
CA VAL A 28 4.11 3.28 -1.40
C VAL A 28 5.23 4.25 -1.05
N GLN A 29 5.58 4.37 0.23
CA GLN A 29 6.69 5.21 0.65
C GLN A 29 8.01 4.68 0.14
N THR A 30 8.93 5.59 -0.18
CA THR A 30 10.26 5.21 -0.67
C THR A 30 11.04 4.42 0.36
N ASP A 31 11.83 3.43 -0.11
CA ASP A 31 12.80 2.74 0.72
C ASP A 31 14.15 3.48 0.80
N LYS A 32 14.32 4.54 -0.01
CA LYS A 32 15.60 5.22 -0.14
C LYS A 32 15.91 6.14 1.03
N VAL A 33 14.90 6.53 1.79
CA VAL A 33 15.08 7.41 2.95
C VAL A 33 14.83 6.59 4.21
N ARG A 34 15.87 6.45 5.03
CA ARG A 34 15.81 5.71 6.30
C ARG A 34 16.12 6.68 7.44
N GLU A 35 15.10 7.43 7.81
CA GLU A 35 15.21 8.43 8.88
C GLU A 35 14.53 7.88 10.13
N PRO A 36 15.29 7.65 11.24
CA PRO A 36 14.72 7.03 12.46
C PRO A 36 13.58 7.82 13.10
N ARG A 37 13.49 9.12 12.83
CA ARG A 37 12.40 9.94 13.34
C ARG A 37 11.08 9.73 12.59
N VAL A 38 11.14 9.13 11.40
CA VAL A 38 9.94 8.80 10.62
C VAL A 38 9.47 7.42 11.05
N ARG A 39 8.38 7.38 11.81
CA ARG A 39 7.82 6.15 12.38
C ARG A 39 6.50 5.76 11.73
N SER A 40 6.25 6.28 10.56
CA SER A 40 5.04 6.01 9.79
C SER A 40 5.39 5.73 8.35
N PHE A 41 4.46 5.10 7.66
CA PHE A 41 4.63 4.73 6.27
C PHE A 41 3.40 5.14 5.49
N LEU A 42 3.59 5.71 4.31
CA LEU A 42 2.50 6.03 3.41
C LEU A 42 2.06 4.77 2.69
N VAL A 43 0.77 4.54 2.68
CA VAL A 43 0.17 3.37 2.06
C VAL A 43 -1.00 3.78 1.16
N VAL A 44 -1.33 2.92 0.21
CA VAL A 44 -2.54 2.99 -0.61
C VAL A 44 -3.42 1.83 -0.17
N PRO A 45 -4.64 2.09 0.32
CA PRO A 45 -5.52 1.02 0.76
C PRO A 45 -6.06 0.22 -0.42
N LEU A 46 -6.32 -1.05 -0.16
CA LEU A 46 -6.93 -1.98 -1.11
C LEU A 46 -8.38 -2.17 -0.71
N THR A 47 -9.30 -1.94 -1.66
CA THR A 47 -10.72 -2.08 -1.42
C THR A 47 -11.31 -3.15 -2.32
N SER A 48 -12.34 -3.85 -1.83
CA SER A 48 -13.09 -4.81 -2.63
C SER A 48 -14.17 -4.17 -3.48
N ARG A 49 -14.33 -2.85 -3.44
CA ARG A 49 -15.31 -2.11 -4.23
C ARG A 49 -14.81 -1.98 -5.67
N LEU A 50 -15.09 -2.99 -6.48
CA LEU A 50 -14.49 -3.09 -7.83
C LEU A 50 -14.90 -1.96 -8.77
N HIS A 51 -16.04 -1.29 -8.53
CA HIS A 51 -16.44 -0.15 -9.35
C HIS A 51 -15.47 1.02 -9.27
N LEU A 52 -14.65 1.09 -8.21
CA LEU A 52 -13.64 2.14 -8.09
C LEU A 52 -12.51 2.00 -9.10
N ALA A 53 -12.43 0.87 -9.82
CA ALA A 53 -11.52 0.72 -10.94
C ALA A 53 -11.77 1.77 -12.05
N GLY A 54 -12.97 2.31 -12.12
CA GLY A 54 -13.31 3.35 -13.10
C GLY A 54 -12.71 4.71 -12.82
N LEU A 55 -12.17 4.95 -11.62
CA LEU A 55 -11.53 6.22 -11.31
C LEU A 55 -10.13 6.25 -11.93
N PRO A 56 -9.78 7.32 -12.68
CA PRO A 56 -8.45 7.41 -13.29
C PRO A 56 -7.34 7.29 -12.24
N GLY A 57 -6.36 6.44 -12.52
CA GLY A 57 -5.23 6.20 -11.63
C GLY A 57 -5.40 5.02 -10.70
N ASN A 58 -6.62 4.56 -10.44
CA ASN A 58 -6.84 3.37 -9.63
C ASN A 58 -6.44 2.12 -10.39
N VAL A 59 -5.98 1.10 -9.66
CA VAL A 59 -5.42 -0.12 -10.26
C VAL A 59 -6.16 -1.34 -9.71
N ARG A 60 -6.67 -2.17 -10.61
CA ARG A 60 -7.21 -3.47 -10.24
C ARG A 60 -6.08 -4.45 -10.01
N LEU A 61 -6.15 -5.19 -8.90
CA LEU A 61 -5.18 -6.20 -8.53
C LEU A 61 -5.90 -7.54 -8.36
N ASP A 62 -5.29 -8.59 -8.91
CA ASP A 62 -5.83 -9.94 -8.78
C ASP A 62 -5.41 -10.55 -7.45
N ARG A 63 -6.10 -11.64 -7.06
CA ARG A 63 -5.81 -12.38 -5.82
C ARG A 63 -4.35 -12.83 -5.76
N ARG A 64 -3.79 -13.27 -6.87
CA ARG A 64 -2.40 -13.74 -6.93
C ARG A 64 -1.40 -12.62 -6.70
N ASP A 65 -1.78 -11.38 -7.02
CA ASP A 65 -0.89 -10.23 -6.81
C ASP A 65 -0.83 -9.82 -5.35
N THR A 66 -1.96 -9.92 -4.65
CA THR A 66 -2.10 -9.40 -3.29
C THR A 66 -2.10 -10.47 -2.22
N ARG A 67 -2.42 -11.71 -2.61
CA ARG A 67 -2.68 -12.84 -1.70
C ARG A 67 -3.93 -12.64 -0.85
N LEU A 68 -4.82 -11.76 -1.28
CA LEU A 68 -6.13 -11.61 -0.65
C LEU A 68 -7.11 -12.60 -1.28
N PRO A 69 -8.20 -12.95 -0.56
CA PRO A 69 -9.16 -13.93 -1.06
C PRO A 69 -10.00 -13.43 -2.24
N LYS A 70 -10.02 -12.12 -2.51
CA LYS A 70 -10.81 -11.49 -3.57
C LYS A 70 -9.99 -10.48 -4.33
N PRO A 71 -10.35 -10.17 -5.60
CA PRO A 71 -9.73 -9.06 -6.30
C PRO A 71 -9.94 -7.76 -5.55
N SER A 72 -9.02 -6.83 -5.72
CA SER A 72 -9.02 -5.54 -5.02
C SER A 72 -8.70 -4.41 -5.97
N ILE A 73 -9.06 -3.19 -5.55
CA ILE A 73 -8.66 -1.96 -6.23
C ILE A 73 -7.73 -1.20 -5.30
N ALA A 74 -6.54 -0.85 -5.81
CA ALA A 74 -5.66 0.08 -5.12
C ALA A 74 -6.22 1.49 -5.33
N ASN A 75 -6.70 2.09 -4.25
CA ASN A 75 -7.37 3.38 -4.33
C ASN A 75 -6.36 4.51 -4.08
N VAL A 76 -5.80 5.06 -5.15
CA VAL A 76 -4.77 6.09 -5.07
C VAL A 76 -5.30 7.43 -4.58
N TYR A 77 -6.62 7.59 -4.48
CA TYR A 77 -7.24 8.79 -3.93
C TYR A 77 -7.27 8.81 -2.40
N ASP A 78 -6.91 7.70 -1.76
CA ASP A 78 -7.00 7.56 -0.31
C ASP A 78 -5.65 7.19 0.27
N VAL A 79 -4.60 7.93 -0.11
CA VAL A 79 -3.25 7.73 0.46
C VAL A 79 -3.32 8.02 1.96
N GLN A 80 -2.81 7.11 2.78
CA GLN A 80 -2.89 7.21 4.23
C GLN A 80 -1.52 7.03 4.85
N LYS A 81 -1.34 7.67 6.01
CA LYS A 81 -0.19 7.45 6.87
C LYS A 81 -0.54 6.42 7.91
N VAL A 82 0.28 5.39 8.05
CA VAL A 82 0.09 4.32 9.03
C VAL A 82 1.33 4.23 9.90
N LEU A 83 1.13 4.26 11.22
CA LEU A 83 2.25 4.11 12.15
C LEU A 83 2.83 2.70 12.05
N ARG A 84 4.15 2.58 12.26
CA ARG A 84 4.81 1.28 12.20
C ARG A 84 4.13 0.24 13.10
N VAL A 85 3.71 0.66 14.29
CA VAL A 85 3.07 -0.24 15.25
C VAL A 85 1.71 -0.78 14.78
N ASP A 86 1.10 -0.14 13.78
CA ASP A 86 -0.20 -0.55 13.26
C ASP A 86 -0.10 -1.45 12.03
N PHE A 87 1.10 -1.82 11.61
CA PHE A 87 1.33 -2.86 10.61
C PHE A 87 1.27 -4.20 11.31
N GLU A 88 0.34 -5.06 10.89
CA GLU A 88 0.05 -6.31 11.60
C GLU A 88 0.65 -7.53 10.92
N GLU A 89 0.34 -7.72 9.65
CA GLU A 89 0.76 -8.93 8.94
C GLU A 89 1.16 -8.61 7.51
N ARG A 90 2.36 -9.05 7.13
CA ARG A 90 2.83 -8.94 5.74
C ARG A 90 2.25 -10.09 4.92
N LEU A 91 1.62 -9.76 3.79
CA LEU A 91 1.08 -10.76 2.87
C LEU A 91 2.08 -11.12 1.76
N GLY A 92 2.85 -10.18 1.29
CA GLY A 92 3.79 -10.40 0.21
C GLY A 92 4.19 -9.09 -0.44
N SER A 93 4.75 -9.17 -1.65
CA SER A 93 5.11 -8.00 -2.44
C SER A 93 4.37 -8.04 -3.76
N LEU A 94 3.92 -6.89 -4.24
CA LEU A 94 3.29 -6.80 -5.55
C LEU A 94 4.33 -7.06 -6.65
N PRO A 95 3.91 -7.71 -7.75
CA PRO A 95 4.75 -7.75 -8.94
C PRO A 95 5.05 -6.34 -9.42
N ARG A 96 6.23 -6.17 -10.04
CA ARG A 96 6.71 -4.84 -10.46
C ARG A 96 5.72 -4.09 -11.37
N PRO A 97 5.09 -4.73 -12.38
CA PRO A 97 4.14 -4.01 -13.23
C PRO A 97 2.98 -3.40 -12.45
N GLN A 98 2.46 -4.10 -11.44
CA GLN A 98 1.36 -3.61 -10.62
C GLN A 98 1.80 -2.44 -9.74
N LEU A 99 2.99 -2.52 -9.16
CA LEU A 99 3.52 -1.43 -8.36
C LEU A 99 3.77 -0.19 -9.24
N ASP A 100 4.31 -0.38 -10.44
CA ASP A 100 4.53 0.72 -11.39
C ASP A 100 3.21 1.38 -11.78
N ALA A 101 2.16 0.60 -11.98
CA ALA A 101 0.83 1.14 -12.30
C ALA A 101 0.29 2.00 -11.15
N ILE A 102 0.49 1.57 -9.90
CA ILE A 102 0.09 2.36 -8.72
C ILE A 102 0.91 3.66 -8.66
N SER A 103 2.22 3.58 -8.93
CA SER A 103 3.08 4.77 -8.97
C SER A 103 2.60 5.78 -10.02
N ASP A 104 2.22 5.30 -11.19
CA ASP A 104 1.67 6.15 -12.24
C ASP A 104 0.35 6.78 -11.82
N GLY A 105 -0.50 6.01 -11.15
CA GLY A 105 -1.75 6.53 -10.59
C GLY A 105 -1.52 7.63 -9.57
N LEU A 106 -0.53 7.46 -8.70
CA LEU A 106 -0.15 8.49 -7.73
C LEU A 106 0.39 9.75 -8.42
N ARG A 107 1.21 9.60 -9.45
CA ARG A 107 1.68 10.75 -10.23
C ARG A 107 0.51 11.52 -10.82
N LEU A 108 -0.48 10.79 -11.33
CA LEU A 108 -1.66 11.41 -11.93
C LEU A 108 -2.45 12.22 -10.89
N VAL A 109 -2.84 11.58 -9.78
CA VAL A 109 -3.75 12.23 -8.82
C VAL A 109 -3.04 13.28 -7.98
N LEU A 110 -1.72 13.21 -7.83
CA LEU A 110 -0.92 14.19 -7.09
C LEU A 110 -0.32 15.23 -8.01
N ASP A 111 -0.55 15.13 -9.32
CA ASP A 111 -0.01 16.05 -10.33
C ASP A 111 1.52 16.14 -10.27
N LEU A 112 2.17 14.98 -10.18
CA LEU A 112 3.63 14.91 -10.15
C LEU A 112 4.19 14.58 -11.54
N PRO A 113 5.41 15.10 -11.85
CA PRO A 113 6.07 14.76 -13.12
C PRO A 113 6.43 13.30 -13.26
#